data_565c2de1f48328ce858a2c697dbccec6
#
_entry.id   565c2de1f48328ce858a2c697dbccec6
#
_cell.length_a   1.000
_cell.length_b   1.000
_cell.length_c   1.000
_cell.angle_alpha   90.00
_cell.angle_beta   90.00
_cell.angle_gamma   90.00
#
_symmetry.space_group_name_H-M   'P 1'
#
loop_
_entity.id
_entity.type
_entity.pdbx_description
1 polymer ?
#
loop_
_entity_poly.entity_id
_entity_poly.type
_entity_poly.pdbx_seq_one_letter_code
_entity_poly.pdbx_strand_id
1 'polypeptide(L)'
;MAIYNGGVTIVDFRRTENSWSEKQFITAAGATVNSGTSIPAASSITDGTASLNVAGGILAVDGIKSATGVYNAVWNDLADCIPVDDECKVEPGYCYCFDGEKYYKATKYLDEGIVGIDSDTYGMNMGHKPGLNQMDVAVAGFVLAYVDKEYKPGTPLTCTEDGYLTEIKKEDKIEYPERIVATYWKSEPADEWGSDSRKVKVNGRKWVKVV
;
A
#
# COMPACT_ATOMS: atom_id res chain seq x y z
N MET A 1 35.54 -7.58 -18.17
CA MET A 1 36.81 -8.08 -17.59
C MET A 1 36.49 -8.66 -16.23
N ALA A 2 36.76 -9.93 -16.04
CA ALA A 2 36.56 -10.57 -14.74
C ALA A 2 37.86 -10.46 -13.94
N ILE A 3 37.81 -10.00 -12.73
CA ILE A 3 38.97 -9.94 -11.82
C ILE A 3 38.79 -11.09 -10.83
N TYR A 4 39.79 -11.97 -10.76
CA TYR A 4 39.83 -13.08 -9.83
C TYR A 4 40.72 -12.72 -8.64
N ASN A 5 40.19 -12.83 -7.45
CA ASN A 5 40.93 -12.75 -6.22
C ASN A 5 40.54 -13.89 -5.31
N GLY A 6 41.45 -14.83 -5.06
CA GLY A 6 41.21 -15.96 -4.18
C GLY A 6 40.06 -16.89 -4.62
N GLY A 7 39.82 -17.04 -5.93
CA GLY A 7 38.76 -17.90 -6.48
C GLY A 7 37.39 -17.25 -6.54
N VAL A 8 37.25 -15.99 -6.20
CA VAL A 8 36.00 -15.23 -6.32
C VAL A 8 36.03 -14.42 -7.61
N THR A 9 35.04 -14.60 -8.47
CA THR A 9 34.89 -13.76 -9.65
C THR A 9 34.30 -12.42 -9.21
N ILE A 10 35.10 -11.37 -9.31
CA ILE A 10 34.61 -10.01 -9.11
C ILE A 10 34.19 -9.49 -10.48
N VAL A 11 32.93 -9.18 -10.63
CA VAL A 11 32.41 -8.61 -11.87
C VAL A 11 32.76 -7.14 -11.93
N ASP A 12 33.37 -6.71 -13.04
CA ASP A 12 33.69 -5.30 -13.26
C ASP A 12 32.45 -4.53 -13.67
N PHE A 13 31.94 -3.70 -12.81
CA PHE A 13 30.75 -2.85 -13.03
C PHE A 13 31.02 -1.60 -13.88
N ARG A 14 32.20 -1.47 -14.48
CA ARG A 14 32.60 -0.26 -15.24
C ARG A 14 32.07 -0.20 -16.67
N ARG A 15 31.19 -1.09 -17.09
CA ARG A 15 30.56 -1.00 -18.42
C ARG A 15 29.35 -0.10 -18.39
N THR A 16 29.34 0.87 -19.25
CA THR A 16 28.22 1.80 -19.50
C THR A 16 27.00 1.13 -20.17
N GLU A 17 27.13 -0.12 -20.57
CA GLU A 17 26.06 -0.93 -21.17
C GLU A 17 26.02 -2.30 -20.51
N ASN A 18 25.49 -2.36 -19.30
CA ASN A 18 25.26 -3.62 -18.63
C ASN A 18 23.83 -4.09 -18.84
N SER A 19 23.53 -4.65 -20.02
CA SER A 19 22.42 -5.56 -20.15
C SER A 19 22.86 -6.92 -19.63
N TRP A 20 22.48 -7.25 -18.40
CA TRP A 20 22.67 -8.56 -17.83
C TRP A 20 21.53 -9.46 -18.31
N SER A 21 21.80 -10.36 -19.24
CA SER A 21 20.82 -11.36 -19.69
C SER A 21 20.69 -12.55 -18.75
N GLU A 22 21.54 -12.65 -17.73
CA GLU A 22 21.56 -13.78 -16.80
C GLU A 22 21.48 -13.33 -15.34
N LYS A 23 20.90 -14.19 -14.50
CA LYS A 23 20.81 -13.97 -13.06
C LYS A 23 22.20 -13.88 -12.45
N GLN A 24 22.51 -12.76 -11.85
CA GLN A 24 23.75 -12.60 -11.08
C GLN A 24 23.52 -13.15 -9.66
N PHE A 25 24.26 -14.19 -9.32
CA PHE A 25 24.30 -14.71 -7.96
C PHE A 25 25.54 -14.15 -7.26
N ILE A 26 25.36 -13.30 -6.29
CA ILE A 26 26.40 -13.00 -5.32
C ILE A 26 26.27 -14.08 -4.24
N THR A 27 26.82 -15.27 -4.52
CA THR A 27 26.91 -16.34 -3.54
C THR A 27 28.24 -16.26 -2.84
N ALA A 28 28.37 -15.37 -1.89
CA ALA A 28 29.43 -15.50 -0.92
C ALA A 28 28.77 -15.61 0.45
N ALA A 29 29.08 -16.66 1.18
CA ALA A 29 28.96 -16.61 2.62
C ALA A 29 29.75 -15.37 3.06
N GLY A 30 29.06 -14.26 3.32
CA GLY A 30 29.68 -13.00 3.68
C GLY A 30 29.98 -12.03 2.53
N ALA A 31 29.18 -11.95 1.47
CA ALA A 31 29.10 -10.73 0.67
C ALA A 31 28.56 -9.62 1.56
N THR A 32 29.40 -9.08 2.39
CA THR A 32 29.14 -7.86 3.11
C THR A 32 29.29 -6.76 2.09
N VAL A 33 28.18 -6.17 1.66
CA VAL A 33 28.24 -4.82 1.12
C VAL A 33 28.63 -3.97 2.32
N ASN A 34 29.92 -3.79 2.53
CA ASN A 34 30.41 -2.98 3.63
C ASN A 34 29.86 -1.57 3.47
N SER A 35 29.30 -1.08 4.56
CA SER A 35 29.06 0.35 4.74
C SER A 35 30.37 1.10 4.46
N GLY A 36 30.44 1.84 3.37
CA GLY A 36 31.64 2.51 2.94
C GLY A 36 32.19 2.01 1.60
N THR A 37 31.77 0.87 1.10
CA THR A 37 31.81 0.65 -0.33
C THR A 37 30.59 1.39 -0.87
N SER A 38 30.79 2.67 -1.20
CA SER A 38 29.90 3.28 -2.15
C SER A 38 29.87 2.33 -3.34
N ILE A 39 28.79 1.62 -3.57
CA ILE A 39 28.43 1.26 -4.92
C ILE A 39 28.57 2.61 -5.61
N PRO A 40 29.61 2.82 -6.46
CA PRO A 40 29.91 4.15 -6.98
C PRO A 40 28.59 4.58 -7.56
N ALA A 41 28.10 5.60 -6.95
CA ALA A 41 26.74 5.94 -7.05
C ALA A 41 26.32 5.68 -8.46
N ALA A 42 25.33 4.90 -8.63
CA ALA A 42 24.47 5.38 -9.63
C ALA A 42 24.49 6.88 -9.40
N SER A 43 25.04 7.63 -10.33
CA SER A 43 25.08 9.09 -10.32
C SER A 43 23.70 9.72 -10.22
N SER A 44 22.70 8.90 -9.98
CA SER A 44 21.29 9.15 -9.75
C SER A 44 20.86 9.09 -8.28
N ILE A 45 21.73 8.75 -7.34
CA ILE A 45 21.46 9.00 -5.92
C ILE A 45 21.79 10.47 -5.67
N THR A 46 20.85 11.31 -6.00
CA THR A 46 21.04 12.77 -6.01
C THR A 46 21.07 13.38 -4.62
N ASP A 47 20.70 12.66 -3.57
CA ASP A 47 20.69 13.15 -2.20
C ASP A 47 21.90 12.68 -1.34
N GLY A 48 22.74 11.78 -1.89
CA GLY A 48 23.94 11.29 -1.21
C GLY A 48 23.67 10.46 0.05
N THR A 49 22.41 10.14 0.36
CA THR A 49 22.04 9.48 1.61
C THR A 49 21.66 8.00 1.44
N ALA A 50 21.31 7.57 0.24
CA ALA A 50 20.92 6.20 -0.03
C ALA A 50 22.15 5.31 -0.33
N SER A 51 22.30 4.20 0.41
CA SER A 51 23.35 3.21 0.18
C SER A 51 22.99 2.18 -0.88
N LEU A 52 21.72 2.04 -1.21
CA LEU A 52 21.20 1.12 -2.21
C LEU A 52 19.98 1.75 -2.91
N ASN A 53 20.06 1.87 -4.24
CA ASN A 53 18.92 2.27 -5.06
C ASN A 53 18.49 1.09 -5.94
N VAL A 54 17.25 0.67 -5.80
CA VAL A 54 16.65 -0.42 -6.58
C VAL A 54 15.47 0.14 -7.35
N ALA A 55 15.58 0.20 -8.67
CA ALA A 55 14.51 0.67 -9.56
C ALA A 55 13.35 -0.34 -9.71
N GLY A 56 13.46 -1.50 -9.09
CA GLY A 56 12.45 -2.57 -9.08
C GLY A 56 12.14 -3.04 -7.67
N GLY A 57 11.63 -4.26 -7.55
CA GLY A 57 11.37 -4.89 -6.26
C GLY A 57 12.62 -5.48 -5.62
N ILE A 58 12.61 -5.59 -4.29
CA ILE A 58 13.58 -6.36 -3.52
C ILE A 58 12.90 -7.63 -3.04
N LEU A 59 13.43 -8.81 -3.43
CA LEU A 59 13.02 -10.08 -2.85
C LEU A 59 13.95 -10.42 -1.70
N ALA A 60 13.45 -10.36 -0.48
CA ALA A 60 14.16 -10.78 0.72
C ALA A 60 13.47 -12.02 1.31
N VAL A 61 14.17 -13.16 1.35
CA VAL A 61 13.60 -14.45 1.82
C VAL A 61 13.36 -14.44 3.32
N ASP A 62 14.26 -13.82 4.08
CA ASP A 62 14.21 -13.76 5.55
C ASP A 62 13.80 -12.38 6.09
N GLY A 63 13.30 -11.51 5.22
CA GLY A 63 12.83 -10.17 5.57
C GLY A 63 13.87 -9.07 5.45
N ILE A 64 13.41 -7.84 5.63
CA ILE A 64 14.20 -6.62 5.61
C ILE A 64 14.18 -6.02 7.02
N LYS A 65 15.36 -5.80 7.60
CA LYS A 65 15.53 -5.10 8.89
C LYS A 65 15.94 -3.66 8.65
N SER A 66 15.16 -2.72 9.22
CA SER A 66 15.52 -1.32 9.29
C SER A 66 15.75 -0.91 10.74
N ALA A 67 16.89 -0.27 11.03
CA ALA A 67 17.22 0.18 12.39
C ALA A 67 16.46 1.41 12.81
N THR A 68 16.04 2.25 11.86
CA THR A 68 15.43 3.56 12.12
C THR A 68 14.04 3.75 11.59
N GLY A 69 13.58 2.89 10.70
CA GLY A 69 12.24 2.93 10.11
C GLY A 69 12.20 2.68 8.61
N VAL A 70 11.01 2.49 8.11
CA VAL A 70 10.71 2.43 6.68
C VAL A 70 9.89 3.68 6.37
N TYR A 71 10.38 4.51 5.45
CA TYR A 71 9.72 5.75 5.06
C TYR A 71 9.15 5.62 3.66
N ASN A 72 7.88 5.96 3.52
CA ASN A 72 7.23 6.15 2.23
C ASN A 72 6.67 7.56 2.18
N ALA A 73 7.22 8.39 1.33
CA ALA A 73 7.01 9.83 1.40
C ALA A 73 5.61 10.31 0.99
N VAL A 74 4.82 9.52 0.28
CA VAL A 74 3.61 10.00 -0.38
C VAL A 74 2.34 9.29 0.07
N TRP A 75 2.42 8.02 0.48
CA TRP A 75 1.26 7.16 0.65
C TRP A 75 0.87 7.02 2.13
N ASN A 76 -0.43 6.96 2.42
CA ASN A 76 -0.95 7.31 3.74
C ASN A 76 -1.52 6.14 4.54
N ASP A 77 -1.74 4.99 3.93
CA ASP A 77 -2.34 3.86 4.62
C ASP A 77 -1.59 2.55 4.43
N LEU A 78 -1.88 1.63 5.31
CA LEU A 78 -1.47 0.24 5.27
C LEU A 78 -2.67 -0.58 4.83
N ALA A 79 -2.51 -1.42 3.81
CA ALA A 79 -3.55 -2.30 3.31
C ALA A 79 -3.21 -3.77 3.53
N ASP A 80 -4.24 -4.58 3.75
CA ASP A 80 -4.17 -6.03 3.70
C ASP A 80 -4.88 -6.52 2.44
N CYS A 81 -4.21 -7.36 1.67
CA CYS A 81 -4.70 -7.84 0.39
C CYS A 81 -5.49 -9.14 0.58
N ILE A 82 -6.78 -9.08 0.36
CA ILE A 82 -7.71 -10.18 0.55
C ILE A 82 -8.13 -10.74 -0.81
N PRO A 83 -7.91 -12.05 -1.09
CA PRO A 83 -8.47 -12.69 -2.27
C PRO A 83 -10.00 -12.65 -2.22
N VAL A 84 -10.62 -12.30 -3.35
CA VAL A 84 -12.07 -12.28 -3.51
C VAL A 84 -12.49 -13.07 -4.74
N ASP A 85 -13.75 -13.42 -4.83
CA ASP A 85 -14.30 -14.13 -5.97
C ASP A 85 -14.19 -13.30 -7.25
N ASP A 86 -14.06 -13.96 -8.40
CA ASP A 86 -13.95 -13.31 -9.71
C ASP A 86 -15.18 -12.45 -10.05
N GLU A 87 -16.33 -12.75 -9.46
CA GLU A 87 -17.57 -12.00 -9.63
C GLU A 87 -17.59 -10.69 -8.81
N CYS A 88 -16.77 -10.59 -7.77
CA CYS A 88 -16.66 -9.40 -6.94
C CYS A 88 -15.90 -8.31 -7.70
N LYS A 89 -16.61 -7.27 -8.11
CA LYS A 89 -16.00 -6.09 -8.73
C LYS A 89 -15.45 -5.18 -7.65
N VAL A 90 -14.13 -5.24 -7.47
CA VAL A 90 -13.43 -4.39 -6.50
C VAL A 90 -13.16 -3.02 -7.11
N GLU A 91 -13.54 -1.98 -6.40
CA GLU A 91 -13.37 -0.57 -6.79
C GLU A 91 -12.89 0.25 -5.59
N PRO A 92 -11.76 0.96 -5.71
CA PRO A 92 -11.19 1.73 -4.61
C PRO A 92 -12.12 2.79 -4.04
N GLY A 93 -12.08 2.92 -2.71
CA GLY A 93 -12.83 3.92 -1.96
C GLY A 93 -14.21 3.49 -1.50
N TYR A 94 -14.67 2.30 -1.87
CA TYR A 94 -15.94 1.74 -1.38
C TYR A 94 -15.72 0.83 -0.18
N CYS A 95 -16.75 0.72 0.65
CA CYS A 95 -16.80 -0.20 1.78
C CYS A 95 -17.35 -1.56 1.33
N TYR A 96 -16.68 -2.61 1.78
CA TYR A 96 -17.02 -4.00 1.48
C TYR A 96 -17.40 -4.78 2.73
N CYS A 97 -18.26 -5.78 2.54
CA CYS A 97 -18.74 -6.71 3.55
C CYS A 97 -18.48 -8.15 3.11
N PHE A 98 -18.57 -9.07 4.08
CA PHE A 98 -18.47 -10.52 3.87
C PHE A 98 -19.64 -11.21 4.58
N ASP A 99 -20.39 -12.03 3.87
CA ASP A 99 -21.59 -12.72 4.41
C ASP A 99 -21.30 -14.14 4.95
N GLY A 100 -20.04 -14.54 4.95
CA GLY A 100 -19.60 -15.90 5.31
C GLY A 100 -19.27 -16.77 4.08
N GLU A 101 -19.72 -16.38 2.89
CA GLU A 101 -19.49 -17.08 1.63
C GLU A 101 -18.75 -16.22 0.61
N LYS A 102 -19.19 -14.96 0.44
CA LYS A 102 -18.65 -14.04 -0.57
C LYS A 102 -18.49 -12.61 -0.08
N TYR A 103 -17.60 -11.90 -0.74
CA TYR A 103 -17.42 -10.47 -0.55
C TYR A 103 -18.38 -9.68 -1.45
N TYR A 104 -18.89 -8.58 -0.93
CA TYR A 104 -19.79 -7.69 -1.68
C TYR A 104 -19.62 -6.23 -1.20
N LYS A 105 -19.89 -5.30 -2.10
CA LYS A 105 -19.99 -3.88 -1.74
C LYS A 105 -21.17 -3.68 -0.81
N ALA A 106 -21.00 -2.97 0.30
CA ALA A 106 -22.08 -2.76 1.28
C ALA A 106 -23.37 -2.27 0.62
N THR A 107 -24.51 -2.83 1.00
CA THR A 107 -25.80 -2.63 0.34
C THR A 107 -26.81 -1.86 1.17
N LYS A 108 -26.53 -1.66 2.46
CA LYS A 108 -27.43 -0.98 3.40
C LYS A 108 -26.66 -0.24 4.49
N TYR A 109 -27.36 0.69 5.12
CA TYR A 109 -26.86 1.35 6.33
C TYR A 109 -26.57 0.31 7.42
N LEU A 110 -25.41 0.43 8.04
CA LEU A 110 -24.95 -0.45 9.13
C LEU A 110 -24.96 -1.94 8.71
N ASP A 111 -24.50 -2.23 7.48
CA ASP A 111 -24.47 -3.60 6.96
C ASP A 111 -23.68 -4.53 7.88
N GLU A 112 -23.95 -5.82 7.79
CA GLU A 112 -23.28 -6.82 8.61
C GLU A 112 -22.00 -7.29 7.95
N GLY A 113 -21.09 -7.85 8.76
CA GLY A 113 -19.84 -8.42 8.22
C GLY A 113 -18.93 -7.40 7.53
N ILE A 114 -18.91 -6.15 7.98
CA ILE A 114 -18.03 -5.11 7.42
C ILE A 114 -16.59 -5.60 7.44
N VAL A 115 -15.95 -5.58 6.27
CA VAL A 115 -14.54 -5.91 6.07
C VAL A 115 -13.68 -4.64 6.12
N GLY A 116 -14.11 -3.59 5.45
CA GLY A 116 -13.40 -2.31 5.41
C GLY A 116 -13.52 -1.60 4.08
N ILE A 117 -12.60 -0.67 3.85
CA ILE A 117 -12.55 0.19 2.65
C ILE A 117 -11.44 -0.32 1.73
N ASP A 118 -11.77 -0.57 0.46
CA ASP A 118 -10.76 -0.86 -0.55
C ASP A 118 -9.93 0.39 -0.85
N SER A 119 -8.61 0.26 -0.87
CA SER A 119 -7.67 1.37 -0.98
C SER A 119 -6.79 1.29 -2.22
N ASP A 120 -6.63 2.40 -2.91
CA ASP A 120 -5.59 2.65 -3.90
C ASP A 120 -4.52 3.65 -3.39
N THR A 121 -4.61 4.06 -2.12
CA THR A 121 -3.71 5.04 -1.49
C THR A 121 -2.71 4.45 -0.50
N TYR A 122 -2.61 3.13 -0.43
CA TYR A 122 -1.71 2.45 0.49
C TYR A 122 -0.23 2.71 0.16
N GLY A 123 0.55 2.87 1.22
CA GLY A 123 2.02 2.92 1.17
C GLY A 123 2.66 1.54 1.32
N MET A 124 1.97 0.64 1.97
CA MET A 124 2.36 -0.75 2.15
C MET A 124 1.14 -1.65 1.95
N ASN A 125 1.32 -2.71 1.18
CA ASN A 125 0.32 -3.74 0.95
C ASN A 125 0.87 -5.09 1.44
N MET A 126 0.11 -5.81 2.25
CA MET A 126 0.46 -7.12 2.77
C MET A 126 -0.39 -8.19 2.09
N GLY A 127 0.19 -9.39 1.93
CA GLY A 127 -0.58 -10.56 1.48
C GLY A 127 -0.86 -10.63 -0.03
N HIS A 128 -0.36 -9.71 -0.85
CA HIS A 128 -0.58 -9.72 -2.30
C HIS A 128 -0.16 -11.03 -2.96
N LYS A 129 -1.07 -11.63 -3.75
CA LYS A 129 -0.83 -12.86 -4.52
C LYS A 129 -1.07 -12.59 -6.01
N PRO A 130 -0.03 -12.57 -6.85
CA PRO A 130 -0.18 -12.31 -8.28
C PRO A 130 -1.16 -13.27 -8.95
N GLY A 131 -2.01 -12.75 -9.83
CA GLY A 131 -2.94 -13.53 -10.66
C GLY A 131 -4.28 -13.89 -10.02
N LEU A 132 -4.54 -13.44 -8.79
CA LEU A 132 -5.84 -13.56 -8.15
C LEU A 132 -6.61 -12.24 -8.22
N ASN A 133 -7.94 -12.31 -8.25
CA ASN A 133 -8.79 -11.16 -7.96
C ASN A 133 -8.68 -10.83 -6.48
N GLN A 134 -8.38 -9.60 -6.13
CA GLN A 134 -8.03 -9.21 -4.76
C GLN A 134 -8.56 -7.82 -4.45
N MET A 135 -8.81 -7.58 -3.18
CA MET A 135 -9.20 -6.31 -2.60
C MET A 135 -8.11 -5.85 -1.63
N ASP A 136 -7.69 -4.59 -1.72
CA ASP A 136 -6.66 -3.98 -0.87
C ASP A 136 -7.33 -3.22 0.28
N VAL A 137 -7.66 -3.92 1.37
CA VAL A 137 -8.41 -3.34 2.50
C VAL A 137 -7.51 -2.46 3.36
N ALA A 138 -7.85 -1.20 3.51
CA ALA A 138 -7.17 -0.30 4.44
C ALA A 138 -7.36 -0.76 5.89
N VAL A 139 -6.26 -1.07 6.58
CA VAL A 139 -6.28 -1.52 7.99
C VAL A 139 -5.78 -0.46 8.97
N ALA A 140 -5.06 0.55 8.51
CA ALA A 140 -4.60 1.67 9.33
C ALA A 140 -4.21 2.86 8.46
N GLY A 141 -4.40 4.07 8.97
CA GLY A 141 -3.98 5.30 8.30
C GLY A 141 -5.13 6.10 7.71
N PHE A 142 -4.84 6.87 6.66
CA PHE A 142 -5.82 7.70 5.97
C PHE A 142 -6.03 7.19 4.55
N VAL A 143 -7.29 7.00 4.17
CA VAL A 143 -7.69 6.47 2.86
C VAL A 143 -8.69 7.41 2.19
N LEU A 144 -8.69 7.45 0.85
CA LEU A 144 -9.70 8.12 0.06
C LEU A 144 -10.93 7.22 -0.06
N ALA A 145 -12.06 7.63 0.52
CA ALA A 145 -13.31 6.88 0.50
C ALA A 145 -14.48 7.70 -0.05
N TYR A 146 -15.46 7.00 -0.63
CA TYR A 146 -16.74 7.60 -0.97
C TYR A 146 -17.54 7.86 0.30
N VAL A 147 -17.83 9.11 0.57
CA VAL A 147 -18.63 9.58 1.71
C VAL A 147 -19.80 10.39 1.17
N ASP A 148 -21.01 10.12 1.64
CA ASP A 148 -22.26 10.72 1.13
C ASP A 148 -22.27 12.24 1.15
N LYS A 149 -21.63 12.87 2.15
CA LYS A 149 -21.49 14.33 2.27
C LYS A 149 -20.23 14.70 3.08
N GLU A 150 -20.02 15.98 3.28
CA GLU A 150 -18.99 16.47 4.18
C GLU A 150 -19.48 16.49 5.63
N TYR A 151 -18.58 16.15 6.52
CA TYR A 151 -18.81 16.12 7.96
C TYR A 151 -17.76 16.94 8.72
N LYS A 152 -17.95 17.12 10.01
CA LYS A 152 -16.90 17.65 10.88
C LYS A 152 -15.78 16.62 11.03
N PRO A 153 -14.50 17.03 11.03
CA PRO A 153 -13.40 16.13 11.33
C PRO A 153 -13.63 15.36 12.64
N GLY A 154 -13.39 14.04 12.58
CA GLY A 154 -13.62 13.14 13.71
C GLY A 154 -15.05 12.56 13.79
N THR A 155 -15.97 12.92 12.89
CA THR A 155 -17.29 12.28 12.81
C THR A 155 -17.13 10.79 12.50
N PRO A 156 -17.66 9.86 13.32
CA PRO A 156 -17.57 8.43 13.07
C PRO A 156 -18.49 8.01 11.93
N LEU A 157 -17.98 7.17 11.05
CA LEU A 157 -18.65 6.73 9.83
C LEU A 157 -18.85 5.22 9.83
N THR A 158 -19.97 4.79 9.27
CA THR A 158 -20.31 3.41 8.94
C THR A 158 -20.63 3.29 7.45
N CYS A 159 -20.80 2.07 6.94
CA CYS A 159 -21.21 1.84 5.57
C CYS A 159 -22.71 2.16 5.36
N THR A 160 -23.05 2.43 4.12
CA THR A 160 -24.43 2.58 3.64
C THR A 160 -24.56 1.99 2.23
N GLU A 161 -25.68 2.24 1.57
CA GLU A 161 -25.97 1.75 0.22
C GLU A 161 -24.82 2.06 -0.75
N ASP A 162 -24.64 1.17 -1.72
CA ASP A 162 -23.61 1.28 -2.76
C ASP A 162 -22.17 1.37 -2.24
N GLY A 163 -21.90 0.93 -1.01
CA GLY A 163 -20.57 0.94 -0.41
C GLY A 163 -20.08 2.32 0.03
N TYR A 164 -20.95 3.34 0.04
CA TYR A 164 -20.59 4.65 0.59
C TYR A 164 -20.47 4.60 2.12
N LEU A 165 -19.81 5.63 2.66
CA LEU A 165 -19.77 5.89 4.10
C LEU A 165 -20.73 7.02 4.46
N THR A 166 -21.37 6.90 5.62
CA THR A 166 -22.25 7.91 6.22
C THR A 166 -22.02 7.99 7.72
N GLU A 167 -22.46 9.08 8.35
CA GLU A 167 -22.40 9.22 9.81
C GLU A 167 -23.21 8.14 10.50
N ILE A 168 -22.58 7.42 11.44
CA ILE A 168 -23.32 6.46 12.30
C ILE A 168 -24.16 7.23 13.31
N LYS A 169 -25.43 6.85 13.46
CA LYS A 169 -26.33 7.45 14.44
C LYS A 169 -25.84 7.20 15.85
N LYS A 170 -26.20 8.10 16.78
CA LYS A 170 -25.70 8.06 18.16
C LYS A 170 -26.10 6.77 18.89
N GLU A 171 -27.33 6.34 18.72
CA GLU A 171 -27.86 5.08 19.27
C GLU A 171 -27.11 3.87 18.71
N ASP A 172 -26.93 3.81 17.41
CA ASP A 172 -26.27 2.69 16.70
C ASP A 172 -24.77 2.61 17.04
N LYS A 173 -24.14 3.77 17.27
CA LYS A 173 -22.75 3.82 17.75
C LYS A 173 -22.54 3.14 19.12
N ILE A 174 -23.55 3.18 19.99
CA ILE A 174 -23.50 2.56 21.31
C ILE A 174 -23.79 1.08 21.20
N GLU A 175 -24.74 0.70 20.34
CA GLU A 175 -25.20 -0.68 20.17
C GLU A 175 -24.25 -1.51 19.31
N TYR A 176 -23.64 -0.90 18.26
CA TYR A 176 -22.77 -1.56 17.28
C TYR A 176 -21.46 -0.81 17.07
N PRO A 177 -20.62 -0.63 18.11
CA PRO A 177 -19.34 0.11 17.98
C PRO A 177 -18.38 -0.55 17.00
N GLU A 178 -18.47 -1.86 16.78
CA GLU A 178 -17.67 -2.64 15.83
C GLU A 178 -18.00 -2.34 14.36
N ARG A 179 -19.10 -1.62 14.09
CA ARG A 179 -19.50 -1.21 12.74
C ARG A 179 -19.05 0.22 12.38
N ILE A 180 -18.22 0.82 13.19
CA ILE A 180 -17.53 2.07 12.83
C ILE A 180 -16.35 1.69 11.96
N VAL A 181 -16.39 2.12 10.69
CA VAL A 181 -15.36 1.81 9.69
C VAL A 181 -14.21 2.80 9.75
N ALA A 182 -14.55 4.08 9.91
CA ALA A 182 -13.59 5.17 9.86
C ALA A 182 -14.12 6.42 10.58
N THR A 183 -13.26 7.43 10.70
CA THR A 183 -13.68 8.78 11.07
C THR A 183 -13.41 9.75 9.93
N TYR A 184 -14.36 10.65 9.65
CA TYR A 184 -14.19 11.67 8.63
C TYR A 184 -13.03 12.60 8.98
N TRP A 185 -12.21 12.94 7.99
CA TRP A 185 -11.11 13.89 8.17
C TRP A 185 -11.32 15.17 7.39
N LYS A 186 -11.29 15.13 6.05
CA LYS A 186 -11.43 16.31 5.19
C LYS A 186 -11.77 15.93 3.76
N SER A 187 -12.28 16.88 2.99
CA SER A 187 -12.37 16.78 1.53
C SER A 187 -10.99 16.91 0.89
N GLU A 188 -10.82 16.25 -0.25
CA GLU A 188 -9.65 16.43 -1.11
C GLU A 188 -10.04 17.36 -2.27
N PRO A 189 -9.44 18.56 -2.38
CA PRO A 189 -9.80 19.51 -3.43
C PRO A 189 -9.19 19.20 -4.79
N ALA A 190 -8.15 18.34 -4.83
CA ALA A 190 -7.49 17.98 -6.07
C ALA A 190 -8.25 16.88 -6.82
N ASP A 191 -8.19 16.86 -8.15
CA ASP A 191 -8.76 15.77 -8.96
C ASP A 191 -7.93 14.48 -8.89
N GLU A 192 -6.63 14.63 -8.65
CA GLU A 192 -5.67 13.53 -8.53
C GLU A 192 -4.82 13.70 -7.27
N TRP A 193 -4.45 12.59 -6.66
CA TRP A 193 -3.55 12.54 -5.52
C TRP A 193 -2.42 11.55 -5.74
N GLY A 194 -1.22 11.86 -5.25
CA GLY A 194 -0.04 11.01 -5.34
C GLY A 194 1.18 11.72 -5.90
N SER A 195 2.17 10.93 -6.32
CA SER A 195 3.41 11.42 -6.97
C SER A 195 3.40 11.14 -8.47
N ASP A 196 4.39 11.67 -9.19
CA ASP A 196 4.51 11.46 -10.63
C ASP A 196 4.64 9.99 -11.05
N SER A 197 5.15 9.14 -10.15
CA SER A 197 5.31 7.70 -10.40
C SER A 197 4.04 6.89 -10.14
N ARG A 198 3.12 7.43 -9.33
CA ARG A 198 1.85 6.79 -9.00
C ARG A 198 0.83 7.86 -8.63
N LYS A 199 -0.27 7.90 -9.35
CA LYS A 199 -1.39 8.81 -9.10
C LYS A 199 -2.69 8.05 -9.08
N VAL A 200 -3.59 8.49 -8.21
CA VAL A 200 -4.97 8.01 -8.14
C VAL A 200 -5.93 9.15 -8.39
N LYS A 201 -7.05 8.86 -9.05
CA LYS A 201 -8.12 9.84 -9.24
C LYS A 201 -8.94 9.96 -7.97
N VAL A 202 -9.15 11.16 -7.51
CA VAL A 202 -9.95 11.41 -6.30
C VAL A 202 -11.43 11.13 -6.52
N ASN A 203 -11.99 11.51 -7.68
CA ASN A 203 -13.38 11.23 -8.08
C ASN A 203 -14.41 11.60 -7.00
N GLY A 204 -14.20 12.71 -6.28
CA GLY A 204 -15.09 13.16 -5.21
C GLY A 204 -14.96 12.38 -3.90
N ARG A 205 -14.04 11.40 -3.80
CA ARG A 205 -13.70 10.72 -2.54
C ARG A 205 -13.14 11.72 -1.52
N LYS A 206 -13.29 11.40 -0.27
CA LYS A 206 -12.85 12.24 0.86
C LYS A 206 -11.89 11.46 1.73
N TRP A 207 -10.99 12.17 2.41
CA TRP A 207 -10.08 11.55 3.36
C TRP A 207 -10.83 11.13 4.61
N VAL A 208 -10.68 9.87 4.96
CA VAL A 208 -11.13 9.30 6.23
C VAL A 208 -9.97 8.60 6.91
N LYS A 209 -10.00 8.54 8.24
CA LYS A 209 -9.04 7.79 9.05
C LYS A 209 -9.69 6.47 9.44
N VAL A 210 -9.07 5.36 9.05
CA VAL A 210 -9.50 4.01 9.46
C VAL A 210 -9.33 3.83 10.96
N VAL A 211 -10.27 3.17 11.62
CA VAL A 211 -10.31 2.89 13.06
C VAL A 211 -10.12 1.43 13.36
#